data_2d955b65f2af0f0cc067e9abf2c411fe
#
_entry.id   2d955b65f2af0f0cc067e9abf2c411fe
#
_cell.length_a   1.000
_cell.length_b   1.000
_cell.length_c   1.000
_cell.angle_alpha   90.00
_cell.angle_beta   90.00
_cell.angle_gamma   90.00
#
_symmetry.space_group_name_H-M   'P 1'
#
loop_
_entity.id
_entity.type
_entity.pdbx_description
1 polymer ?
#
loop_
_entity_poly.entity_id
_entity_poly.type
_entity_poly.pdbx_seq_one_letter_code
_entity_poly.pdbx_strand_id
1 'polypeptide(L)'
;MKILVFDCSSKTMAAAVAQDGEILAEDYSAENRNHAPFLMPMIDGVLKKAELQYKDLDAIGVTIGPGSFTGLRIGIATAKGFADTLNIPILPMMSLDALAEGYKDYHGIIVTILDARKNQVYAAVYQNSQGEMRKIMKETPLSPVLELVPFLAKYDKILFVGDGVPGWQHRLEETYGKVFDSMPQRPSGIKGESLCILANKAKSWDFVRDVEPFYIRGVDAKAKFLNCNFFPLNEGDIHDLLEVEQGSFPRPWTEKMFLDELKNEFAHYWIIRTEGKLSAYGGFWRIGNECHITNIAVHPDYRHLGQGTLMVEYILTKIKETGSVAATLEVRISNEKAIAIYEKAGFERSGIRPKYYEDDGEDALIMWKTFNNRDDKEKPWSIKL
;
A
#
# COMPACT_ATOMS: atom_id res chain seq x y z
N MET A 1 27.93 23.18 5.48
CA MET A 1 26.46 23.27 5.70
C MET A 1 26.11 22.50 6.95
N LYS A 2 25.44 23.14 7.91
CA LYS A 2 24.95 22.53 9.15
C LYS A 2 23.49 22.14 8.96
N ILE A 3 23.18 20.86 9.05
CA ILE A 3 21.83 20.35 8.83
C ILE A 3 21.35 19.58 10.06
N LEU A 4 20.15 19.90 10.55
CA LEU A 4 19.41 19.09 11.51
C LEU A 4 18.53 18.11 10.75
N VAL A 5 18.62 16.82 11.05
CA VAL A 5 17.82 15.78 10.43
C VAL A 5 17.05 15.00 11.49
N PHE A 6 15.80 14.60 11.21
CA PHE A 6 15.03 13.76 12.13
C PHE A 6 13.98 12.88 11.44
N ASP A 7 13.62 11.81 12.12
CA ASP A 7 12.59 10.84 11.72
C ASP A 7 11.54 10.64 12.80
N CYS A 8 10.28 10.59 12.37
CA CYS A 8 9.12 10.21 13.16
C CYS A 8 8.20 9.23 12.41
N SER A 9 8.69 8.61 11.32
CA SER A 9 7.87 7.81 10.41
C SER A 9 7.55 6.41 10.89
N SER A 10 8.26 5.91 11.91
CA SER A 10 8.16 4.54 12.41
C SER A 10 7.81 4.49 13.91
N LYS A 11 7.91 3.32 14.53
CA LYS A 11 7.77 3.16 16.00
C LYS A 11 8.91 3.80 16.77
N THR A 12 10.04 4.00 16.10
CA THR A 12 11.22 4.65 16.64
C THR A 12 11.26 6.13 16.25
N MET A 13 12.13 6.86 16.88
CA MET A 13 12.38 8.26 16.59
C MET A 13 13.88 8.52 16.62
N ALA A 14 14.37 9.33 15.70
CA ALA A 14 15.77 9.71 15.62
C ALA A 14 15.92 11.20 15.31
N ALA A 15 16.97 11.80 15.83
CA ALA A 15 17.43 13.13 15.42
C ALA A 15 18.96 13.14 15.39
N ALA A 16 19.52 13.90 14.45
CA ALA A 16 20.95 14.12 14.37
C ALA A 16 21.23 15.51 13.79
N VAL A 17 22.40 16.01 14.08
CA VAL A 17 22.94 17.21 13.44
C VAL A 17 24.29 16.85 12.81
N ALA A 18 24.46 17.28 11.56
CA ALA A 18 25.69 17.08 10.81
C ALA A 18 26.23 18.41 10.27
N GLN A 19 27.53 18.49 10.09
CA GLN A 19 28.19 19.59 9.37
C GLN A 19 29.09 19.01 8.27
N ASP A 20 28.85 19.43 7.04
CA ASP A 20 29.66 19.05 5.87
C ASP A 20 29.83 17.53 5.69
N GLY A 21 28.79 16.75 6.07
CA GLY A 21 28.74 15.30 6.00
C GLY A 21 29.25 14.60 7.25
N GLU A 22 29.84 15.28 8.22
CA GLU A 22 30.25 14.71 9.51
C GLU A 22 29.15 14.88 10.55
N ILE A 23 28.85 13.80 11.28
CA ILE A 23 27.84 13.79 12.34
C ILE A 23 28.46 14.42 13.60
N LEU A 24 27.85 15.51 14.04
CA LEU A 24 28.28 16.19 15.28
C LEU A 24 27.62 15.59 16.51
N ALA A 25 26.34 15.24 16.41
CA ALA A 25 25.61 14.59 17.47
C ALA A 25 24.39 13.86 16.92
N GLU A 26 24.00 12.78 17.58
CA GLU A 26 22.75 12.06 17.29
C GLU A 26 22.08 11.59 18.59
N ASP A 27 20.78 11.33 18.48
CA ASP A 27 19.98 10.67 19.51
C ASP A 27 18.94 9.75 18.88
N TYR A 28 18.56 8.71 19.57
CA TYR A 28 17.67 7.68 19.07
C TYR A 28 16.80 7.11 20.20
N SER A 29 15.51 6.98 19.95
CA SER A 29 14.58 6.33 20.86
C SER A 29 13.99 5.07 20.21
N ALA A 30 14.25 3.91 20.82
CA ALA A 30 13.71 2.62 20.41
C ALA A 30 12.32 2.34 21.02
N GLU A 31 11.85 3.20 21.91
CA GLU A 31 10.58 3.00 22.60
C GLU A 31 9.40 3.43 21.74
N ASN A 32 8.37 2.59 21.71
CA ASN A 32 7.09 2.86 21.04
C ASN A 32 6.29 3.92 21.80
N ARG A 33 6.75 5.18 21.73
CA ARG A 33 6.16 6.33 22.44
C ARG A 33 5.36 7.21 21.49
N ASN A 34 4.46 7.99 22.07
CA ASN A 34 3.85 9.13 21.38
C ASN A 34 4.96 10.15 21.04
N HIS A 35 5.29 10.34 19.75
CA HIS A 35 6.40 11.18 19.30
C HIS A 35 6.29 12.66 19.71
N ALA A 36 5.05 13.19 19.81
CA ALA A 36 4.82 14.61 19.98
C ALA A 36 5.54 15.24 21.19
N PRO A 37 5.48 14.67 22.43
CA PRO A 37 6.14 15.29 23.57
C PRO A 37 7.66 15.10 23.61
N PHE A 38 8.23 14.20 22.79
CA PHE A 38 9.64 13.81 22.88
C PHE A 38 10.50 14.34 21.75
N LEU A 39 9.94 14.76 20.60
CA LEU A 39 10.71 15.21 19.45
C LEU A 39 11.50 16.49 19.77
N MET A 40 10.86 17.52 20.34
CA MET A 40 11.54 18.78 20.66
C MET A 40 12.66 18.58 21.70
N PRO A 41 12.44 17.89 22.83
CA PRO A 41 13.52 17.56 23.77
C PRO A 41 14.70 16.81 23.12
N MET A 42 14.43 15.89 22.17
CA MET A 42 15.47 15.17 21.45
C MET A 42 16.28 16.12 20.55
N ILE A 43 15.61 17.00 19.81
CA ILE A 43 16.25 18.03 18.96
C ILE A 43 17.11 18.98 19.81
N ASP A 44 16.58 19.48 20.94
CA ASP A 44 17.33 20.32 21.89
C ASP A 44 18.57 19.59 22.40
N GLY A 45 18.41 18.29 22.72
CA GLY A 45 19.49 17.44 23.20
C GLY A 45 20.62 17.29 22.19
N VAL A 46 20.33 17.03 20.91
CA VAL A 46 21.36 16.86 19.87
C VAL A 46 22.05 18.18 19.56
N LEU A 47 21.32 19.30 19.49
CA LEU A 47 21.92 20.61 19.30
C LEU A 47 22.86 21.00 20.44
N LYS A 48 22.45 20.75 21.70
CA LYS A 48 23.27 21.00 22.88
C LYS A 48 24.54 20.14 22.86
N LYS A 49 24.45 18.86 22.52
CA LYS A 49 25.61 17.95 22.39
C LYS A 49 26.58 18.40 21.31
N ALA A 50 26.06 19.01 20.23
CA ALA A 50 26.84 19.55 19.12
C ALA A 50 27.34 20.99 19.37
N GLU A 51 27.05 21.58 20.52
CA GLU A 51 27.37 22.97 20.87
C GLU A 51 26.82 24.01 19.84
N LEU A 52 25.66 23.72 19.26
CA LEU A 52 24.96 24.55 18.27
C LEU A 52 23.68 25.14 18.83
N GLN A 53 23.28 26.28 18.27
CA GLN A 53 21.98 26.92 18.45
C GLN A 53 21.13 26.75 17.19
N TYR A 54 19.81 26.88 17.28
CA TYR A 54 18.90 26.81 16.14
C TYR A 54 19.28 27.76 15.00
N LYS A 55 19.74 28.96 15.31
CA LYS A 55 20.17 29.98 14.33
C LYS A 55 21.41 29.59 13.52
N ASP A 56 22.14 28.56 13.98
CA ASP A 56 23.39 28.13 13.33
C ASP A 56 23.09 27.09 12.22
N LEU A 57 21.83 26.67 12.07
CA LEU A 57 21.40 25.69 11.09
C LEU A 57 21.21 26.33 9.71
N ASP A 58 21.66 25.64 8.69
CA ASP A 58 21.52 26.03 7.28
C ASP A 58 20.34 25.31 6.59
N ALA A 59 19.90 24.16 7.10
CA ALA A 59 18.80 23.36 6.54
C ALA A 59 18.21 22.40 7.56
N ILE A 60 16.99 21.91 7.28
CA ILE A 60 16.29 20.85 8.02
C ILE A 60 16.06 19.67 7.09
N GLY A 61 16.43 18.44 7.52
CA GLY A 61 16.06 17.20 6.85
C GLY A 61 14.96 16.48 7.63
N VAL A 62 13.94 15.99 6.95
CA VAL A 62 12.82 15.26 7.58
C VAL A 62 12.34 14.13 6.71
N THR A 63 12.00 12.99 7.33
CA THR A 63 11.33 11.90 6.61
C THR A 63 9.88 12.28 6.30
N ILE A 64 9.52 12.13 5.03
CA ILE A 64 8.17 12.46 4.54
C ILE A 64 7.27 11.22 4.38
N GLY A 65 7.82 10.00 4.53
CA GLY A 65 7.09 8.75 4.43
C GLY A 65 7.74 7.74 3.48
N PRO A 66 7.09 6.58 3.31
CA PRO A 66 5.87 6.14 3.98
C PRO A 66 6.09 5.81 5.47
N GLY A 67 5.00 5.76 6.25
CA GLY A 67 5.10 5.42 7.67
C GLY A 67 3.88 5.82 8.49
N SER A 68 4.09 6.03 9.79
CA SER A 68 3.08 6.45 10.75
C SER A 68 2.44 7.78 10.37
N PHE A 69 1.13 7.77 10.11
CA PHE A 69 0.36 8.97 9.75
C PHE A 69 0.51 10.12 10.75
N THR A 70 0.42 9.81 12.04
CA THR A 70 0.58 10.80 13.11
C THR A 70 2.03 11.26 13.22
N GLY A 71 2.98 10.32 13.17
CA GLY A 71 4.40 10.62 13.28
C GLY A 71 4.89 11.53 12.14
N LEU A 72 4.52 11.20 10.90
CA LEU A 72 4.87 12.02 9.73
C LEU A 72 4.37 13.46 9.85
N ARG A 73 3.12 13.65 10.32
CA ARG A 73 2.57 15.00 10.52
C ARG A 73 3.30 15.78 11.59
N ILE A 74 3.66 15.13 12.71
CA ILE A 74 4.46 15.75 13.77
C ILE A 74 5.81 16.19 13.23
N GLY A 75 6.53 15.28 12.56
CA GLY A 75 7.84 15.58 11.99
C GLY A 75 7.79 16.72 10.97
N ILE A 76 6.89 16.63 9.98
CA ILE A 76 6.76 17.63 8.92
C ILE A 76 6.32 18.99 9.46
N ALA A 77 5.36 19.03 10.39
CA ALA A 77 4.93 20.29 11.01
C ALA A 77 6.10 20.94 11.78
N THR A 78 6.90 20.15 12.48
CA THR A 78 8.09 20.62 13.17
C THR A 78 9.13 21.17 12.18
N ALA A 79 9.39 20.44 11.08
CA ALA A 79 10.32 20.90 10.03
C ALA A 79 9.87 22.20 9.38
N LYS A 80 8.59 22.34 9.03
CA LYS A 80 8.01 23.60 8.51
C LYS A 80 8.16 24.74 9.49
N GLY A 81 7.85 24.51 10.78
CA GLY A 81 8.01 25.52 11.82
C GLY A 81 9.44 26.06 11.93
N PHE A 82 10.45 25.18 11.88
CA PHE A 82 11.86 25.60 11.85
C PHE A 82 12.22 26.32 10.56
N ALA A 83 11.84 25.76 9.41
CA ALA A 83 12.15 26.35 8.11
C ALA A 83 11.60 27.77 7.95
N ASP A 84 10.36 27.98 8.37
CA ASP A 84 9.70 29.29 8.34
C ASP A 84 10.36 30.28 9.32
N THR A 85 10.61 29.85 10.56
CA THR A 85 11.17 30.72 11.61
C THR A 85 12.61 31.13 11.29
N LEU A 86 13.41 30.21 10.78
CA LEU A 86 14.83 30.40 10.50
C LEU A 86 15.10 30.84 9.06
N ASN A 87 14.08 30.82 8.21
CA ASN A 87 14.17 31.08 6.76
C ASN A 87 15.20 30.18 6.04
N ILE A 88 15.21 28.88 6.37
CA ILE A 88 16.08 27.85 5.82
C ILE A 88 15.28 26.79 5.05
N PRO A 89 15.89 26.10 4.07
CA PRO A 89 15.19 25.09 3.27
C PRO A 89 15.02 23.76 4.02
N ILE A 90 14.10 22.94 3.48
CA ILE A 90 13.83 21.59 3.95
C ILE A 90 14.34 20.56 2.93
N LEU A 91 14.97 19.50 3.39
CA LEU A 91 15.30 18.31 2.63
C LEU A 91 14.30 17.21 2.93
N PRO A 92 13.35 16.89 2.02
CA PRO A 92 12.46 15.76 2.17
C PRO A 92 13.22 14.44 1.94
N MET A 93 13.06 13.48 2.82
CA MET A 93 13.72 12.17 2.74
C MET A 93 12.67 11.04 2.77
N MET A 94 12.86 10.02 1.94
CA MET A 94 12.00 8.84 1.97
C MET A 94 12.37 7.95 3.15
N SER A 95 11.39 7.52 3.94
CA SER A 95 11.62 6.72 5.15
C SER A 95 12.29 5.37 4.83
N LEU A 96 11.88 4.71 3.74
CA LEU A 96 12.47 3.42 3.36
C LEU A 96 13.91 3.58 2.82
N ASP A 97 14.24 4.72 2.19
CA ASP A 97 15.62 5.03 1.78
C ASP A 97 16.50 5.24 3.00
N ALA A 98 16.03 6.02 3.98
CA ALA A 98 16.75 6.24 5.22
C ALA A 98 17.00 4.93 5.98
N LEU A 99 16.02 4.04 5.98
CA LEU A 99 16.17 2.72 6.59
C LEU A 99 17.22 1.87 5.86
N ALA A 100 17.22 1.86 4.52
CA ALA A 100 18.17 1.10 3.71
C ALA A 100 19.62 1.57 3.93
N GLU A 101 19.85 2.88 4.01
CA GLU A 101 21.19 3.45 4.22
C GLU A 101 21.85 3.00 5.52
N GLY A 102 21.07 2.64 6.54
CA GLY A 102 21.58 2.05 7.77
C GLY A 102 22.26 0.69 7.60
N TYR A 103 22.16 0.08 6.41
CA TYR A 103 22.68 -1.23 6.07
C TYR A 103 23.61 -1.20 4.84
N LYS A 104 24.23 -0.05 4.57
CA LYS A 104 25.15 0.16 3.42
C LYS A 104 26.31 -0.85 3.34
N ASP A 105 26.69 -1.45 4.47
CA ASP A 105 27.78 -2.45 4.53
C ASP A 105 27.30 -3.87 4.16
N TYR A 106 26.00 -4.10 4.00
CA TYR A 106 25.46 -5.37 3.56
C TYR A 106 25.47 -5.47 2.04
N HIS A 107 26.24 -6.42 1.50
CA HIS A 107 26.33 -6.67 0.07
C HIS A 107 25.29 -7.70 -0.36
N GLY A 108 24.23 -7.27 -1.04
CA GLY A 108 23.13 -8.11 -1.48
C GLY A 108 21.84 -7.33 -1.68
N ILE A 109 20.73 -8.02 -1.50
CA ILE A 109 19.39 -7.43 -1.56
C ILE A 109 18.95 -7.01 -0.17
N ILE A 110 18.57 -5.76 -0.02
CA ILE A 110 17.99 -5.21 1.21
C ILE A 110 16.52 -4.95 0.95
N VAL A 111 15.67 -5.54 1.77
CA VAL A 111 14.21 -5.34 1.76
C VAL A 111 13.84 -4.55 2.99
N THR A 112 13.49 -3.28 2.80
CA THR A 112 13.00 -2.44 3.89
C THR A 112 11.52 -2.65 4.09
N ILE A 113 11.10 -2.86 5.35
CA ILE A 113 9.72 -3.17 5.72
C ILE A 113 9.30 -2.30 6.91
N LEU A 114 8.36 -1.39 6.71
CA LEU A 114 7.68 -0.67 7.77
C LEU A 114 6.27 -1.20 7.96
N ASP A 115 5.82 -1.33 9.21
CA ASP A 115 4.48 -1.78 9.56
C ASP A 115 3.42 -0.81 9.03
N ALA A 116 2.66 -1.26 8.03
CA ALA A 116 1.54 -0.50 7.47
C ALA A 116 0.21 -0.84 8.16
N ARG A 117 0.24 -1.64 9.25
CA ARG A 117 -0.90 -2.23 9.96
C ARG A 117 -1.73 -3.17 9.07
N LYS A 118 -2.70 -3.89 9.67
CA LYS A 118 -3.69 -4.72 8.96
C LYS A 118 -3.07 -5.75 8.00
N ASN A 119 -2.07 -6.48 8.48
CA ASN A 119 -1.36 -7.52 7.72
C ASN A 119 -0.71 -7.05 6.41
N GLN A 120 -0.35 -5.78 6.33
CA GLN A 120 0.43 -5.20 5.23
C GLN A 120 1.65 -4.45 5.74
N VAL A 121 2.59 -4.24 4.83
CA VAL A 121 3.80 -3.47 5.08
C VAL A 121 4.00 -2.45 3.96
N TYR A 122 4.67 -1.36 4.27
CA TYR A 122 5.31 -0.55 3.25
C TYR A 122 6.68 -1.16 2.98
N ALA A 123 6.95 -1.56 1.76
CA ALA A 123 8.21 -2.16 1.40
C ALA A 123 8.86 -1.47 0.19
N ALA A 124 10.18 -1.49 0.18
CA ALA A 124 11.00 -1.18 -0.98
C ALA A 124 12.17 -2.16 -1.03
N VAL A 125 12.71 -2.40 -2.21
CA VAL A 125 13.83 -3.34 -2.41
C VAL A 125 15.01 -2.60 -2.99
N TYR A 126 16.17 -2.82 -2.41
CA TYR A 126 17.43 -2.22 -2.81
C TYR A 126 18.45 -3.30 -3.12
N GLN A 127 19.25 -3.03 -4.12
CA GLN A 127 20.48 -3.78 -4.38
C GLN A 127 21.66 -2.94 -3.97
N ASN A 128 22.48 -3.49 -3.07
CA ASN A 128 23.73 -2.86 -2.69
C ASN A 128 24.89 -3.55 -3.41
N SER A 129 25.59 -2.81 -4.25
CA SER A 129 26.76 -3.25 -4.98
C SER A 129 27.91 -2.29 -4.69
N GLN A 130 28.94 -2.78 -4.00
CA GLN A 130 30.15 -2.01 -3.67
C GLN A 130 29.90 -0.66 -2.96
N GLY A 131 28.88 -0.62 -2.08
CA GLY A 131 28.54 0.59 -1.33
C GLY A 131 27.58 1.55 -2.07
N GLU A 132 27.23 1.23 -3.30
CA GLU A 132 26.20 1.98 -4.05
C GLU A 132 24.84 1.31 -3.88
N MET A 133 23.93 2.03 -3.23
CA MET A 133 22.55 1.60 -2.96
C MET A 133 21.65 1.96 -4.13
N ARG A 134 21.14 0.96 -4.84
CA ARG A 134 20.22 1.14 -5.95
C ARG A 134 18.83 0.62 -5.59
N LYS A 135 17.83 1.47 -5.61
CA LYS A 135 16.43 1.05 -5.45
C LYS A 135 15.96 0.30 -6.70
N ILE A 136 15.56 -0.97 -6.55
CA ILE A 136 15.10 -1.84 -7.64
C ILE A 136 13.60 -2.14 -7.57
N MET A 137 12.95 -1.85 -6.45
CA MET A 137 11.50 -1.79 -6.31
C MET A 137 11.13 -0.54 -5.49
N LYS A 138 10.24 0.27 -6.03
CA LYS A 138 9.75 1.49 -5.38
C LYS A 138 8.85 1.17 -4.19
N GLU A 139 8.64 2.16 -3.34
CA GLU A 139 7.75 2.09 -2.17
C GLU A 139 6.37 1.58 -2.57
N THR A 140 5.95 0.48 -1.96
CA THR A 140 4.68 -0.17 -2.28
C THR A 140 4.05 -0.72 -1.01
N PRO A 141 2.74 -0.52 -0.77
CA PRO A 141 2.02 -1.25 0.26
C PRO A 141 1.74 -2.67 -0.27
N LEU A 142 2.17 -3.71 0.46
CA LEU A 142 2.04 -5.08 -0.01
C LEU A 142 2.00 -6.09 1.14
N SER A 143 1.64 -7.33 0.80
CA SER A 143 1.86 -8.49 1.64
C SER A 143 3.25 -9.06 1.38
N PRO A 144 4.16 -9.05 2.36
CA PRO A 144 5.57 -9.40 2.11
C PRO A 144 5.77 -10.85 1.67
N VAL A 145 4.85 -11.75 2.02
CA VAL A 145 4.95 -13.18 1.65
C VAL A 145 4.39 -13.44 0.25
N LEU A 146 3.25 -12.82 -0.09
CA LEU A 146 2.57 -13.13 -1.36
C LEU A 146 3.18 -12.38 -2.56
N GLU A 147 3.56 -11.13 -2.36
CA GLU A 147 3.92 -10.23 -3.47
C GLU A 147 5.43 -10.07 -3.65
N LEU A 148 6.24 -10.24 -2.59
CA LEU A 148 7.70 -10.19 -2.69
C LEU A 148 8.33 -11.50 -3.16
N VAL A 149 7.70 -12.65 -2.87
CA VAL A 149 8.26 -13.97 -3.21
C VAL A 149 8.63 -14.10 -4.70
N PRO A 150 7.73 -13.80 -5.65
CA PRO A 150 8.08 -13.93 -7.07
C PRO A 150 9.23 -13.00 -7.50
N PHE A 151 9.32 -11.83 -6.87
CA PHE A 151 10.36 -10.84 -7.16
C PHE A 151 11.72 -11.24 -6.59
N LEU A 152 11.74 -11.81 -5.37
CA LEU A 152 12.95 -12.11 -4.61
C LEU A 152 13.51 -13.51 -4.88
N ALA A 153 12.74 -14.42 -5.46
CA ALA A 153 13.12 -15.83 -5.69
C ALA A 153 14.42 -16.04 -6.49
N LYS A 154 14.86 -15.05 -7.24
CA LYS A 154 16.09 -15.10 -8.05
C LYS A 154 17.36 -14.64 -7.33
N TYR A 155 17.25 -14.23 -6.06
CA TYR A 155 18.37 -13.72 -5.30
C TYR A 155 18.74 -14.67 -4.14
N ASP A 156 20.04 -14.86 -3.95
CA ASP A 156 20.57 -15.80 -2.97
C ASP A 156 20.88 -15.16 -1.60
N LYS A 157 20.90 -13.83 -1.53
CA LYS A 157 21.30 -13.07 -0.34
C LYS A 157 20.34 -11.92 -0.11
N ILE A 158 19.47 -12.07 0.89
CA ILE A 158 18.39 -11.10 1.17
C ILE A 158 18.41 -10.76 2.66
N LEU A 159 18.45 -9.46 2.97
CA LEU A 159 18.32 -8.93 4.30
C LEU A 159 17.01 -8.18 4.44
N PHE A 160 16.15 -8.60 5.35
CA PHE A 160 14.92 -7.89 5.71
C PHE A 160 15.17 -6.98 6.90
N VAL A 161 14.80 -5.70 6.80
CA VAL A 161 15.03 -4.69 7.84
C VAL A 161 13.80 -3.81 8.05
N GLY A 162 13.63 -3.33 9.28
CA GLY A 162 12.56 -2.41 9.66
C GLY A 162 11.61 -2.95 10.72
N ASP A 163 10.76 -2.08 11.25
CA ASP A 163 9.84 -2.37 12.36
C ASP A 163 8.65 -3.26 11.98
N GLY A 164 8.46 -3.49 10.68
CA GLY A 164 7.47 -4.44 10.16
C GLY A 164 7.95 -5.89 10.19
N VAL A 165 9.27 -6.14 10.23
CA VAL A 165 9.83 -7.50 10.13
C VAL A 165 9.40 -8.41 11.28
N PRO A 166 9.40 -8.01 12.57
CA PRO A 166 9.01 -8.89 13.67
C PRO A 166 7.60 -9.50 13.52
N GLY A 167 6.67 -8.75 12.95
CA GLY A 167 5.30 -9.24 12.71
C GLY A 167 5.19 -10.29 11.61
N TRP A 168 6.21 -10.45 10.78
CA TRP A 168 6.25 -11.35 9.62
C TRP A 168 7.38 -12.37 9.69
N GLN A 169 8.23 -12.31 10.70
CA GLN A 169 9.46 -13.09 10.79
C GLN A 169 9.26 -14.58 10.51
N HIS A 170 8.36 -15.24 11.22
CA HIS A 170 8.09 -16.67 11.04
C HIS A 170 7.71 -17.03 9.60
N ARG A 171 6.82 -16.24 8.98
CA ARG A 171 6.39 -16.47 7.59
C ARG A 171 7.49 -16.18 6.58
N LEU A 172 8.33 -15.19 6.84
CA LEU A 172 9.49 -14.88 6.00
C LEU A 172 10.53 -16.01 6.08
N GLU A 173 10.79 -16.52 7.28
CA GLU A 173 11.68 -17.67 7.50
C GLU A 173 11.17 -18.93 6.80
N GLU A 174 9.89 -19.26 6.92
CA GLU A 174 9.27 -20.39 6.22
C GLU A 174 9.36 -20.24 4.70
N THR A 175 9.13 -19.03 4.19
CA THR A 175 9.05 -18.76 2.75
C THR A 175 10.42 -18.71 2.08
N TYR A 176 11.38 -18.03 2.70
CA TYR A 176 12.70 -17.77 2.13
C TYR A 176 13.78 -18.73 2.66
N GLY A 177 13.50 -19.46 3.74
CA GLY A 177 14.36 -20.50 4.28
C GLY A 177 15.81 -20.03 4.51
N LYS A 178 16.78 -20.72 3.90
CA LYS A 178 18.21 -20.45 4.05
C LYS A 178 18.67 -19.11 3.45
N VAL A 179 17.85 -18.49 2.60
CA VAL A 179 18.16 -17.21 1.96
C VAL A 179 17.82 -16.04 2.88
N PHE A 180 17.00 -16.29 3.90
CA PHE A 180 16.66 -15.33 4.94
C PHE A 180 17.89 -15.15 5.85
N ASP A 181 18.59 -14.04 5.66
CA ASP A 181 19.69 -13.67 6.55
C ASP A 181 19.11 -13.18 7.87
N SER A 182 19.45 -13.89 8.97
CA SER A 182 18.96 -13.52 10.30
C SER A 182 19.35 -12.08 10.57
N MET A 183 18.37 -11.25 10.91
CA MET A 183 18.55 -9.84 11.20
C MET A 183 19.72 -9.64 12.17
N PRO A 184 20.66 -8.76 11.84
CA PRO A 184 21.61 -8.32 12.84
C PRO A 184 20.81 -7.78 14.04
N GLN A 185 21.25 -8.06 15.28
CA GLN A 185 20.66 -7.57 16.54
C GLN A 185 20.74 -6.02 16.66
N ARG A 186 20.51 -5.31 15.57
CA ARG A 186 20.50 -3.84 15.51
C ARG A 186 19.07 -3.34 15.64
N PRO A 187 18.87 -2.17 16.24
CA PRO A 187 17.54 -1.55 16.28
C PRO A 187 16.95 -1.47 14.88
N SER A 188 15.74 -1.97 14.71
CA SER A 188 15.03 -2.06 13.42
C SER A 188 14.48 -0.73 12.90
N GLY A 189 14.95 0.40 13.43
CA GLY A 189 14.47 1.74 13.08
C GLY A 189 15.49 2.58 12.31
N ILE A 190 15.00 3.69 11.77
CA ILE A 190 15.80 4.72 11.13
C ILE A 190 16.65 5.41 12.19
N LYS A 191 17.95 5.59 11.92
CA LYS A 191 18.90 6.24 12.80
C LYS A 191 19.32 7.61 12.28
N GLY A 192 19.85 8.44 13.15
CA GLY A 192 20.43 9.73 12.81
C GLY A 192 21.55 9.61 11.77
N GLU A 193 22.44 8.62 11.92
CA GLU A 193 23.47 8.32 10.95
C GLU A 193 22.92 8.12 9.53
N SER A 194 21.86 7.32 9.38
CA SER A 194 21.25 7.03 8.07
C SER A 194 20.68 8.30 7.41
N LEU A 195 20.07 9.16 8.22
CA LEU A 195 19.54 10.45 7.75
C LEU A 195 20.66 11.39 7.32
N CYS A 196 21.77 11.44 8.06
CA CYS A 196 22.94 12.24 7.71
C CYS A 196 23.60 11.75 6.41
N ILE A 197 23.64 10.42 6.17
CA ILE A 197 24.13 9.86 4.90
C ILE A 197 23.28 10.34 3.72
N LEU A 198 21.95 10.31 3.84
CA LEU A 198 21.06 10.84 2.80
C LEU A 198 21.25 12.33 2.60
N ALA A 199 21.36 13.09 3.68
CA ALA A 199 21.59 14.52 3.60
C ALA A 199 22.91 14.87 2.89
N ASN A 200 23.96 14.08 3.11
CA ASN A 200 25.25 14.26 2.43
C ASN A 200 25.21 13.92 0.93
N LYS A 201 24.30 13.05 0.51
CA LYS A 201 24.05 12.70 -0.91
C LYS A 201 23.19 13.72 -1.64
N ALA A 202 22.49 14.59 -0.90
CA ALA A 202 21.54 15.53 -1.47
C ALA A 202 22.25 16.64 -2.27
N LYS A 203 21.59 17.09 -3.32
CA LYS A 203 22.05 18.17 -4.18
C LYS A 203 21.22 19.42 -3.94
N SER A 204 21.67 20.57 -4.40
CA SER A 204 21.00 21.85 -4.13
C SER A 204 19.53 21.89 -4.55
N TRP A 205 19.16 21.15 -5.59
CA TRP A 205 17.76 21.08 -6.07
C TRP A 205 16.86 20.12 -5.28
N ASP A 206 17.42 19.27 -4.41
CA ASP A 206 16.65 18.39 -3.53
C ASP A 206 16.04 19.15 -2.35
N PHE A 207 16.54 20.36 -2.08
CA PHE A 207 16.06 21.23 -1.02
C PHE A 207 14.86 22.05 -1.49
N VAL A 208 13.81 22.08 -0.70
CA VAL A 208 12.55 22.74 -1.01
C VAL A 208 12.13 23.71 0.10
N ARG A 209 11.16 24.61 -0.19
CA ARG A 209 10.62 25.55 0.81
C ARG A 209 9.47 24.98 1.59
N ASP A 210 8.76 24.01 1.02
CA ASP A 210 7.61 23.36 1.65
C ASP A 210 7.56 21.89 1.29
N VAL A 211 7.00 21.06 2.17
CA VAL A 211 6.92 19.60 2.01
C VAL A 211 5.56 19.09 2.44
N GLU A 212 5.08 18.05 1.75
CA GLU A 212 3.87 17.33 2.11
C GLU A 212 4.22 15.87 2.47
N PRO A 213 3.43 15.24 3.35
CA PRO A 213 3.61 13.83 3.64
C PRO A 213 3.41 12.97 2.40
N PHE A 214 4.30 12.04 2.17
CA PHE A 214 4.16 11.04 1.13
C PHE A 214 3.26 9.90 1.63
N TYR A 215 1.97 10.04 1.39
CA TYR A 215 1.00 9.01 1.69
C TYR A 215 0.85 8.06 0.51
N ILE A 216 1.43 6.86 0.62
CA ILE A 216 1.15 5.76 -0.33
C ILE A 216 -0.31 5.32 -0.21
N ARG A 217 -0.88 5.43 1.00
CA ARG A 217 -2.31 5.26 1.26
C ARG A 217 -2.94 6.62 1.52
N GLY A 218 -4.10 6.88 0.90
CA GLY A 218 -4.96 8.00 1.29
C GLY A 218 -5.39 7.87 2.76
N VAL A 219 -5.74 9.00 3.38
CA VAL A 219 -6.21 9.07 4.77
C VAL A 219 -7.31 8.04 5.04
N ASP A 220 -7.19 7.32 6.12
CA ASP A 220 -8.00 6.17 6.58
C ASP A 220 -9.52 6.41 6.77
N ALA A 221 -10.14 7.35 6.08
CA ALA A 221 -11.60 7.36 5.93
C ALA A 221 -12.13 6.11 5.20
N LYS A 222 -11.25 5.35 4.52
CA LYS A 222 -11.53 4.06 3.87
C LYS A 222 -10.91 2.85 4.60
N ALA A 223 -10.35 3.02 5.77
CA ALA A 223 -9.57 2.00 6.49
C ALA A 223 -10.37 0.81 7.05
N LYS A 224 -11.68 0.78 6.86
CA LYS A 224 -12.48 -0.42 7.17
C LYS A 224 -12.24 -1.60 6.23
N PHE A 225 -11.49 -1.39 5.11
CA PHE A 225 -11.33 -2.37 4.02
C PHE A 225 -10.10 -3.26 4.10
N LEU A 226 -9.16 -3.00 4.97
CA LEU A 226 -7.81 -3.56 4.91
C LEU A 226 -7.67 -4.96 5.51
N ASN A 227 -8.76 -5.58 5.94
CA ASN A 227 -8.83 -6.99 6.26
C ASN A 227 -9.59 -7.80 5.18
N CYS A 228 -9.68 -7.26 3.95
CA CYS A 228 -10.32 -7.94 2.84
C CYS A 228 -9.31 -8.85 2.15
N ASN A 229 -9.50 -10.16 2.25
CA ASN A 229 -8.74 -11.15 1.49
C ASN A 229 -9.62 -11.69 0.37
N PHE A 230 -9.06 -11.77 -0.84
CA PHE A 230 -9.72 -12.37 -1.99
C PHE A 230 -9.37 -13.85 -2.08
N PHE A 231 -10.38 -14.68 -2.27
CA PHE A 231 -10.24 -16.12 -2.47
C PHE A 231 -11.06 -16.56 -3.67
N PRO A 232 -10.62 -17.55 -4.45
CA PRO A 232 -11.50 -18.23 -5.38
C PRO A 232 -12.68 -18.83 -4.61
N LEU A 233 -13.88 -18.73 -5.16
CA LEU A 233 -15.07 -19.37 -4.60
C LEU A 233 -14.92 -20.90 -4.64
N ASN A 234 -15.24 -21.57 -3.56
CA ASN A 234 -15.27 -23.02 -3.47
C ASN A 234 -16.57 -23.52 -2.80
N GLU A 235 -16.82 -24.84 -2.85
CA GLU A 235 -18.06 -25.42 -2.30
C GLU A 235 -18.26 -25.11 -0.81
N GLY A 236 -17.19 -25.02 -0.02
CA GLY A 236 -17.26 -24.70 1.41
C GLY A 236 -17.70 -23.28 1.72
N ASP A 237 -17.64 -22.36 0.74
CA ASP A 237 -18.02 -20.95 0.91
C ASP A 237 -19.51 -20.70 0.63
N ILE A 238 -20.24 -21.67 0.03
CA ILE A 238 -21.59 -21.44 -0.51
C ILE A 238 -22.58 -21.07 0.58
N HIS A 239 -22.49 -21.67 1.75
CA HIS A 239 -23.38 -21.33 2.87
C HIS A 239 -23.27 -19.82 3.23
N ASP A 240 -22.06 -19.32 3.43
CA ASP A 240 -21.82 -17.90 3.76
C ASP A 240 -22.20 -16.98 2.58
N LEU A 241 -21.98 -17.46 1.33
CA LEU A 241 -22.29 -16.71 0.13
C LEU A 241 -23.81 -16.52 -0.04
N LEU A 242 -24.63 -17.50 0.32
CA LEU A 242 -26.08 -17.38 0.27
C LEU A 242 -26.62 -16.30 1.20
N GLU A 243 -25.98 -16.00 2.31
CA GLU A 243 -26.36 -14.89 3.18
C GLU A 243 -26.15 -13.54 2.46
N VAL A 244 -25.05 -13.39 1.72
CA VAL A 244 -24.77 -12.19 0.92
C VAL A 244 -25.75 -12.05 -0.23
N GLU A 245 -26.04 -13.15 -0.90
CA GLU A 245 -26.96 -13.24 -2.04
C GLU A 245 -28.38 -12.84 -1.63
N GLN A 246 -28.92 -13.48 -0.58
CA GLN A 246 -30.26 -13.19 -0.05
C GLN A 246 -30.40 -11.75 0.46
N GLY A 247 -29.34 -11.17 1.01
CA GLY A 247 -29.32 -9.78 1.45
C GLY A 247 -29.12 -8.76 0.31
N SER A 248 -28.87 -9.24 -0.92
CA SER A 248 -28.51 -8.36 -2.04
C SER A 248 -29.51 -8.35 -3.20
N PHE A 249 -30.20 -9.46 -3.44
CA PHE A 249 -31.07 -9.60 -4.59
C PHE A 249 -32.50 -10.01 -4.21
N PRO A 250 -33.53 -9.46 -4.87
CA PRO A 250 -34.94 -9.84 -4.67
C PRO A 250 -35.22 -11.30 -5.07
N ARG A 251 -34.51 -11.78 -6.09
CA ARG A 251 -34.53 -13.20 -6.54
C ARG A 251 -33.12 -13.76 -6.43
N PRO A 252 -32.72 -14.21 -5.24
CA PRO A 252 -31.38 -14.74 -5.01
C PRO A 252 -31.18 -16.07 -5.73
N TRP A 253 -29.97 -16.33 -6.18
CA TRP A 253 -29.56 -17.64 -6.67
C TRP A 253 -29.62 -18.68 -5.54
N THR A 254 -29.97 -19.89 -5.94
CA THR A 254 -30.02 -21.01 -5.02
C THR A 254 -28.64 -21.67 -4.87
N GLU A 255 -28.46 -22.44 -3.81
CA GLU A 255 -27.26 -23.23 -3.59
C GLU A 255 -26.90 -24.08 -4.83
N LYS A 256 -27.91 -24.72 -5.44
CA LYS A 256 -27.73 -25.53 -6.64
C LYS A 256 -27.16 -24.73 -7.80
N MET A 257 -27.62 -23.49 -8.02
CA MET A 257 -27.11 -22.63 -9.09
C MET A 257 -25.64 -22.31 -8.89
N PHE A 258 -25.20 -22.00 -7.69
CA PHE A 258 -23.79 -21.78 -7.39
C PHE A 258 -22.94 -23.04 -7.54
N LEU A 259 -23.44 -24.20 -7.13
CA LEU A 259 -22.78 -25.50 -7.33
C LEU A 259 -22.64 -25.84 -8.82
N ASP A 260 -23.62 -25.47 -9.64
CA ASP A 260 -23.57 -25.68 -11.08
C ASP A 260 -22.54 -24.69 -11.72
N GLU A 261 -22.47 -23.43 -11.24
CA GLU A 261 -21.45 -22.47 -11.66
C GLU A 261 -20.02 -22.92 -11.32
N LEU A 262 -19.80 -23.54 -10.17
CA LEU A 262 -18.47 -24.07 -9.82
C LEU A 262 -18.00 -25.20 -10.75
N LYS A 263 -18.92 -25.85 -11.47
CA LYS A 263 -18.63 -26.89 -12.47
C LYS A 263 -18.51 -26.34 -13.89
N ASN A 264 -18.92 -25.09 -14.08
CA ASN A 264 -18.88 -24.42 -15.38
C ASN A 264 -17.46 -23.92 -15.68
N GLU A 265 -16.80 -24.49 -16.68
CA GLU A 265 -15.42 -24.13 -17.07
C GLU A 265 -15.26 -22.68 -17.55
N PHE A 266 -16.36 -22.03 -17.93
CA PHE A 266 -16.37 -20.64 -18.37
C PHE A 266 -16.56 -19.67 -17.20
N ALA A 267 -16.99 -20.15 -16.03
CA ALA A 267 -17.35 -19.34 -14.88
C ALA A 267 -16.16 -19.17 -13.92
N HIS A 268 -15.93 -17.96 -13.50
CA HIS A 268 -14.84 -17.60 -12.59
C HIS A 268 -15.40 -16.71 -11.49
N TYR A 269 -15.35 -17.17 -10.23
CA TYR A 269 -15.91 -16.46 -9.09
C TYR A 269 -14.90 -16.29 -7.96
N TRP A 270 -14.95 -15.14 -7.30
CA TRP A 270 -14.16 -14.82 -6.12
C TRP A 270 -15.02 -14.25 -5.01
N ILE A 271 -14.55 -14.45 -3.79
CA ILE A 271 -15.13 -13.91 -2.58
C ILE A 271 -14.16 -12.96 -1.89
N ILE A 272 -14.70 -12.02 -1.12
CA ILE A 272 -13.96 -11.23 -0.13
C ILE A 272 -14.34 -11.73 1.25
N ARG A 273 -13.33 -12.05 2.08
CA ARG A 273 -13.54 -12.25 3.51
C ARG A 273 -12.96 -11.07 4.28
N THR A 274 -13.79 -10.49 5.15
CA THR A 274 -13.46 -9.39 6.05
C THR A 274 -13.58 -9.89 7.47
N GLU A 275 -12.49 -9.88 8.24
CA GLU A 275 -12.45 -10.41 9.61
C GLU A 275 -12.97 -11.87 9.71
N GLY A 276 -12.69 -12.67 8.68
CA GLY A 276 -13.11 -14.07 8.59
C GLY A 276 -14.50 -14.30 8.02
N LYS A 277 -15.36 -13.27 7.90
CA LYS A 277 -16.71 -13.39 7.33
C LYS A 277 -16.72 -13.08 5.84
N LEU A 278 -17.52 -13.80 5.07
CA LEU A 278 -17.74 -13.49 3.66
C LEU A 278 -18.53 -12.18 3.55
N SER A 279 -17.90 -11.16 2.97
CA SER A 279 -18.44 -9.80 2.92
C SER A 279 -18.82 -9.33 1.54
N ALA A 280 -18.28 -9.94 0.50
CA ALA A 280 -18.65 -9.69 -0.89
C ALA A 280 -18.27 -10.88 -1.77
N TYR A 281 -18.91 -11.00 -2.92
CA TYR A 281 -18.52 -11.92 -3.96
C TYR A 281 -18.77 -11.32 -5.33
N GLY A 282 -18.14 -11.89 -6.36
CA GLY A 282 -18.41 -11.54 -7.74
C GLY A 282 -17.74 -12.49 -8.71
N GLY A 283 -18.24 -12.50 -9.93
CA GLY A 283 -17.74 -13.38 -10.95
C GLY A 283 -18.07 -12.95 -12.37
N PHE A 284 -17.48 -13.66 -13.31
CA PHE A 284 -17.72 -13.48 -14.74
C PHE A 284 -17.65 -14.81 -15.49
N TRP A 285 -18.27 -14.82 -16.65
CA TRP A 285 -18.10 -15.86 -17.66
C TRP A 285 -17.12 -15.38 -18.71
N ARG A 286 -16.19 -16.26 -19.10
CA ARG A 286 -15.33 -16.03 -20.25
C ARG A 286 -15.93 -16.71 -21.48
N ILE A 287 -16.31 -15.91 -22.49
CA ILE A 287 -16.91 -16.40 -23.73
C ILE A 287 -16.00 -15.95 -24.89
N GLY A 288 -15.19 -16.86 -25.39
CA GLY A 288 -14.20 -16.53 -26.42
C GLY A 288 -13.14 -15.57 -25.91
N ASN A 289 -13.08 -14.37 -26.49
CA ASN A 289 -12.16 -13.30 -26.12
C ASN A 289 -12.81 -12.15 -25.33
N GLU A 290 -14.04 -12.36 -24.84
CA GLU A 290 -14.81 -11.40 -24.06
C GLU A 290 -15.22 -12.01 -22.72
N CYS A 291 -15.50 -11.16 -21.74
CA CYS A 291 -15.99 -11.58 -20.44
C CYS A 291 -17.33 -10.89 -20.13
N HIS A 292 -18.25 -11.67 -19.57
CA HIS A 292 -19.52 -11.18 -19.09
C HIS A 292 -19.55 -11.25 -17.55
N ILE A 293 -19.54 -10.10 -16.88
CA ILE A 293 -19.68 -10.03 -15.44
C ILE A 293 -21.11 -10.38 -15.08
N THR A 294 -21.27 -11.49 -14.35
CA THR A 294 -22.60 -12.06 -14.05
C THR A 294 -23.18 -11.47 -12.77
N ASN A 295 -22.42 -11.56 -11.67
CA ASN A 295 -22.88 -11.11 -10.37
C ASN A 295 -21.76 -10.34 -9.65
N ILE A 296 -22.14 -9.28 -8.95
CA ILE A 296 -21.32 -8.63 -7.91
C ILE A 296 -22.26 -8.25 -6.77
N ALA A 297 -21.99 -8.76 -5.58
CA ALA A 297 -22.77 -8.43 -4.40
C ALA A 297 -21.91 -8.14 -3.19
N VAL A 298 -22.40 -7.27 -2.31
CA VAL A 298 -21.80 -6.90 -1.04
C VAL A 298 -22.82 -7.08 0.06
N HIS A 299 -22.43 -7.85 1.10
CA HIS A 299 -23.28 -8.07 2.27
C HIS A 299 -23.77 -6.73 2.85
N PRO A 300 -25.04 -6.61 3.26
CA PRO A 300 -25.61 -5.35 3.74
C PRO A 300 -24.75 -4.61 4.79
N ASP A 301 -24.19 -5.33 5.76
CA ASP A 301 -23.38 -4.75 6.84
C ASP A 301 -22.03 -4.19 6.37
N TYR A 302 -21.59 -4.57 5.17
CA TYR A 302 -20.31 -4.14 4.58
C TYR A 302 -20.50 -3.17 3.41
N ARG A 303 -21.75 -2.73 3.13
CA ARG A 303 -22.04 -1.70 2.11
C ARG A 303 -21.49 -0.33 2.53
N HIS A 304 -21.34 0.56 1.56
CA HIS A 304 -20.76 1.91 1.73
C HIS A 304 -19.33 1.93 2.23
N LEU A 305 -18.74 0.77 2.35
CA LEU A 305 -17.36 0.61 2.77
C LEU A 305 -16.40 0.45 1.55
N GLY A 306 -16.82 0.60 0.25
CA GLY A 306 -16.06 0.50 -1.04
C GLY A 306 -15.77 -0.93 -1.49
N GLN A 307 -16.25 -1.97 -0.79
CA GLN A 307 -16.02 -3.37 -1.19
C GLN A 307 -16.54 -3.68 -2.60
N GLY A 308 -17.65 -3.04 -3.02
CA GLY A 308 -18.13 -3.16 -4.39
C GLY A 308 -17.12 -2.64 -5.41
N THR A 309 -16.49 -1.49 -5.14
CA THR A 309 -15.42 -0.96 -6.01
C THR A 309 -14.22 -1.89 -6.04
N LEU A 310 -13.79 -2.40 -4.88
CA LEU A 310 -12.69 -3.36 -4.78
C LEU A 310 -12.97 -4.65 -5.57
N MET A 311 -14.18 -5.20 -5.48
CA MET A 311 -14.58 -6.40 -6.22
C MET A 311 -14.55 -6.15 -7.72
N VAL A 312 -15.09 -5.02 -8.19
CA VAL A 312 -15.05 -4.65 -9.62
C VAL A 312 -13.61 -4.54 -10.13
N GLU A 313 -12.73 -3.84 -9.40
CA GLU A 313 -11.33 -3.67 -9.77
C GLU A 313 -10.58 -5.03 -9.80
N TYR A 314 -10.85 -5.89 -8.82
CA TYR A 314 -10.26 -7.23 -8.77
C TYR A 314 -10.72 -8.10 -9.94
N ILE A 315 -12.03 -8.13 -10.23
CA ILE A 315 -12.59 -8.86 -11.37
C ILE A 315 -11.98 -8.36 -12.70
N LEU A 316 -11.86 -7.04 -12.89
CA LEU A 316 -11.23 -6.49 -14.08
C LEU A 316 -9.76 -6.91 -14.22
N THR A 317 -9.04 -7.03 -13.12
CA THR A 317 -7.68 -7.56 -13.12
C THR A 317 -7.68 -9.02 -13.57
N LYS A 318 -8.58 -9.85 -13.04
CA LYS A 318 -8.71 -11.26 -13.42
C LYS A 318 -9.14 -11.43 -14.87
N ILE A 319 -10.03 -10.61 -15.37
CA ILE A 319 -10.43 -10.59 -16.79
C ILE A 319 -9.22 -10.28 -17.70
N LYS A 320 -8.40 -9.30 -17.33
CA LYS A 320 -7.18 -8.98 -18.09
C LYS A 320 -6.17 -10.13 -18.11
N GLU A 321 -6.01 -10.85 -17.00
CA GLU A 321 -5.16 -12.04 -16.92
C GLU A 321 -5.59 -13.14 -17.90
N THR A 322 -6.87 -13.20 -18.31
CA THR A 322 -7.34 -14.15 -19.33
C THR A 322 -6.96 -13.78 -20.77
N GLY A 323 -6.45 -12.56 -20.99
CA GLY A 323 -6.18 -12.01 -22.32
C GLY A 323 -7.43 -11.56 -23.07
N SER A 324 -8.58 -11.42 -22.40
CA SER A 324 -9.81 -10.94 -23.00
C SER A 324 -9.70 -9.46 -23.41
N VAL A 325 -10.38 -9.11 -24.52
CA VAL A 325 -10.31 -7.76 -25.11
C VAL A 325 -11.43 -6.83 -24.64
N ALA A 326 -12.45 -7.39 -24.00
CA ALA A 326 -13.59 -6.63 -23.52
C ALA A 326 -14.30 -7.29 -22.34
N ALA A 327 -15.02 -6.47 -21.58
CA ALA A 327 -15.95 -6.90 -20.54
C ALA A 327 -17.30 -6.21 -20.72
N THR A 328 -18.39 -6.94 -20.44
CA THR A 328 -19.75 -6.43 -20.44
C THR A 328 -20.48 -6.81 -19.17
N LEU A 329 -21.54 -6.08 -18.84
CA LEU A 329 -22.43 -6.37 -17.73
C LEU A 329 -23.83 -5.79 -17.99
N GLU A 330 -24.84 -6.31 -17.30
CA GLU A 330 -26.16 -5.71 -17.17
C GLU A 330 -26.38 -5.23 -15.73
N VAL A 331 -26.95 -4.05 -15.58
CA VAL A 331 -27.27 -3.45 -14.29
C VAL A 331 -28.64 -2.78 -14.33
N ARG A 332 -29.42 -2.88 -13.25
CA ARG A 332 -30.72 -2.17 -13.14
C ARG A 332 -30.52 -0.68 -13.38
N ILE A 333 -31.37 -0.07 -14.19
CA ILE A 333 -31.32 1.38 -14.47
C ILE A 333 -31.45 2.18 -13.17
N SER A 334 -32.24 1.71 -12.23
CA SER A 334 -32.40 2.35 -10.90
C SER A 334 -31.19 2.24 -9.98
N ASN A 335 -30.23 1.35 -10.29
CA ASN A 335 -29.06 1.13 -9.44
C ASN A 335 -27.93 2.14 -9.75
N GLU A 336 -28.24 3.44 -9.55
CA GLU A 336 -27.30 4.53 -9.80
C GLU A 336 -25.94 4.35 -9.11
N LYS A 337 -25.93 3.71 -7.91
CA LYS A 337 -24.69 3.47 -7.15
C LYS A 337 -23.76 2.47 -7.84
N ALA A 338 -24.30 1.38 -8.36
CA ALA A 338 -23.52 0.40 -9.11
C ALA A 338 -23.07 0.98 -10.45
N ILE A 339 -23.96 1.69 -11.16
CA ILE A 339 -23.63 2.38 -12.42
C ILE A 339 -22.44 3.32 -12.21
N ALA A 340 -22.46 4.15 -11.17
CA ALA A 340 -21.36 5.08 -10.88
C ALA A 340 -20.03 4.35 -10.59
N ILE A 341 -20.07 3.16 -9.96
CA ILE A 341 -18.88 2.32 -9.75
C ILE A 341 -18.34 1.82 -11.09
N TYR A 342 -19.21 1.32 -11.96
CA TYR A 342 -18.82 0.80 -13.26
C TYR A 342 -18.29 1.90 -14.19
N GLU A 343 -18.94 3.08 -14.24
CA GLU A 343 -18.45 4.24 -14.99
C GLU A 343 -17.06 4.67 -14.51
N LYS A 344 -16.85 4.73 -13.19
CA LYS A 344 -15.54 5.04 -12.60
C LYS A 344 -14.49 3.98 -12.94
N ALA A 345 -14.90 2.72 -13.09
CA ALA A 345 -14.04 1.63 -13.53
C ALA A 345 -13.78 1.63 -15.06
N GLY A 346 -14.37 2.58 -15.79
CA GLY A 346 -14.19 2.79 -17.23
C GLY A 346 -15.13 1.97 -18.11
N PHE A 347 -16.28 1.56 -17.58
CA PHE A 347 -17.36 1.05 -18.42
C PHE A 347 -18.15 2.20 -19.01
N GLU A 348 -18.60 2.04 -20.25
CA GLU A 348 -19.44 2.97 -20.98
C GLU A 348 -20.85 2.40 -21.16
N ARG A 349 -21.86 3.26 -21.14
CA ARG A 349 -23.26 2.87 -21.40
C ARG A 349 -23.39 2.51 -22.88
N SER A 350 -23.82 1.28 -23.17
CA SER A 350 -23.88 0.75 -24.53
C SER A 350 -25.30 0.55 -25.06
N GLY A 351 -26.26 0.31 -24.20
CA GLY A 351 -27.63 0.07 -24.59
C GLY A 351 -28.57 -0.23 -23.42
N ILE A 352 -29.83 -0.46 -23.72
CA ILE A 352 -30.88 -0.82 -22.77
C ILE A 352 -31.51 -2.13 -23.24
N ARG A 353 -31.66 -3.08 -22.28
CA ARG A 353 -32.44 -4.30 -22.51
C ARG A 353 -33.79 -4.18 -21.79
N PRO A 354 -34.89 -3.94 -22.52
CA PRO A 354 -36.19 -3.71 -21.91
C PRO A 354 -36.72 -4.93 -21.17
N LYS A 355 -37.34 -4.71 -19.99
CA LYS A 355 -37.98 -5.73 -19.16
C LYS A 355 -37.08 -6.93 -18.84
N TYR A 356 -35.80 -6.67 -18.60
CA TYR A 356 -34.79 -7.70 -18.36
C TYR A 356 -35.00 -8.38 -17.01
N TYR A 357 -35.33 -7.60 -15.97
CA TYR A 357 -35.57 -8.11 -14.64
C TYR A 357 -37.01 -8.59 -14.50
N GLU A 358 -37.20 -9.91 -14.41
CA GLU A 358 -38.52 -10.53 -14.41
C GLU A 358 -39.34 -10.30 -13.13
N ASP A 359 -38.68 -9.87 -12.02
CA ASP A 359 -39.31 -9.64 -10.72
C ASP A 359 -40.21 -8.41 -10.71
N ASP A 360 -39.84 -7.36 -11.39
CA ASP A 360 -40.56 -6.09 -11.45
C ASP A 360 -40.71 -5.48 -12.87
N GLY A 361 -40.10 -6.17 -13.85
CA GLY A 361 -40.12 -5.73 -15.26
C GLY A 361 -39.17 -4.55 -15.52
N GLU A 362 -38.22 -4.26 -14.63
CA GLU A 362 -37.27 -3.18 -14.81
C GLU A 362 -36.33 -3.46 -15.99
N ASP A 363 -35.95 -2.39 -16.69
CA ASP A 363 -34.95 -2.45 -17.77
C ASP A 363 -33.54 -2.60 -17.22
N ALA A 364 -32.68 -3.28 -17.98
CA ALA A 364 -31.23 -3.35 -17.69
C ALA A 364 -30.46 -2.36 -18.58
N LEU A 365 -29.59 -1.60 -17.98
CA LEU A 365 -28.54 -0.86 -18.66
C LEU A 365 -27.42 -1.83 -19.00
N ILE A 366 -27.08 -1.96 -20.28
CA ILE A 366 -25.89 -2.70 -20.74
C ILE A 366 -24.71 -1.75 -20.67
N MET A 367 -23.65 -2.19 -20.00
CA MET A 367 -22.40 -1.43 -19.95
C MET A 367 -21.25 -2.25 -20.52
N TRP A 368 -20.34 -1.57 -21.21
CA TRP A 368 -19.26 -2.19 -21.96
C TRP A 368 -17.91 -1.53 -21.64
N LYS A 369 -16.86 -2.32 -21.55
CA LYS A 369 -15.48 -1.86 -21.39
C LYS A 369 -14.58 -2.61 -22.34
N THR A 370 -13.84 -1.90 -23.20
CA THR A 370 -12.80 -2.46 -24.06
C THR A 370 -11.42 -2.31 -23.39
N PHE A 371 -10.57 -3.30 -23.59
CA PHE A 371 -9.17 -3.28 -23.13
C PHE A 371 -8.28 -3.03 -24.35
N ASN A 372 -7.76 -1.80 -24.49
CA ASN A 372 -6.86 -1.45 -25.58
C ASN A 372 -5.42 -1.86 -25.21
N ASN A 373 -4.81 -2.75 -26.00
CA ASN A 373 -3.42 -3.19 -25.82
C ASN A 373 -2.36 -2.07 -25.95
N ARG A 374 -2.74 -0.83 -26.28
CA ARG A 374 -1.82 0.30 -26.46
C ARG A 374 -1.73 1.23 -25.24
N ASP A 375 -2.78 1.34 -24.45
CA ASP A 375 -2.83 2.28 -23.31
C ASP A 375 -2.28 1.68 -22.00
N ASP A 376 -2.12 0.36 -21.92
CA ASP A 376 -1.68 -0.33 -20.72
C ASP A 376 -0.14 -0.42 -20.54
N LYS A 377 0.66 0.04 -21.52
CA LYS A 377 2.14 0.03 -21.40
C LYS A 377 2.70 1.19 -20.57
N GLU A 378 1.93 2.22 -20.26
CA GLU A 378 2.41 3.41 -19.56
C GLU A 378 1.80 3.66 -18.17
N LYS A 379 0.86 2.83 -17.71
CA LYS A 379 0.36 2.90 -16.33
C LYS A 379 0.46 1.53 -15.69
N PRO A 380 1.51 1.24 -14.90
CA PRO A 380 1.43 0.15 -13.96
C PRO A 380 0.26 0.47 -13.02
N TRP A 381 -0.71 -0.42 -12.95
CA TRP A 381 -1.91 -0.29 -12.11
C TRP A 381 -1.50 -0.07 -10.67
N SER A 382 -1.44 1.17 -10.25
CA SER A 382 -1.57 1.47 -8.85
C SER A 382 -3.05 1.32 -8.53
N ILE A 383 -3.43 0.25 -7.88
CA ILE A 383 -4.67 0.22 -7.13
C ILE A 383 -4.60 1.42 -6.20
N LYS A 384 -5.25 2.52 -6.58
CA LYS A 384 -5.48 3.63 -5.66
C LYS A 384 -6.56 3.15 -4.71
N LEU A 385 -6.13 2.36 -3.72
CA LEU A 385 -6.92 2.04 -2.54
C LEU A 385 -7.03 3.26 -1.64
#